data_e9f3f1130951c652b4f2c1aa493a6d2b
#
_entry.id   e9f3f1130951c652b4f2c1aa493a6d2b
#
_cell.length_a   1.000
_cell.length_b   1.000
_cell.length_c   1.000
_cell.angle_alpha   90.00
_cell.angle_beta   90.00
_cell.angle_gamma   90.00
#
_symmetry.space_group_name_H-M   'P 1'
#
loop_
_entity.id
_entity.type
_entity.pdbx_description
1 polymer ?
#
loop_
_entity_poly.entity_id
_entity_poly.type
_entity_poly.pdbx_seq_one_letter_code
_entity_poly.pdbx_strand_id
1 'polypeptide(L)'
;MNKPLRFNIALGRTKPVNIRNEEVRCPFCDRSKLTDILDTSGHIIWLMNKYPVLDKTWPTVIIETETDEGEFSTLSADQAARILQFGLDKWRETRERKEFKSVLFFKNHGYMSGGSIRHPHSQIIGLEDYDYHEDITAQNMEGWLLHEDQDVRI
;
A
#
# COMPACT_ATOMS: atom_id res chain seq x y z
N MET A 1 -22.47 -11.03 1.87
CA MET A 1 -22.73 -9.62 2.25
C MET A 1 -21.52 -9.11 3.03
N ASN A 2 -20.96 -8.00 2.60
CA ASN A 2 -19.84 -7.34 3.25
C ASN A 2 -20.20 -6.84 4.66
N LYS A 3 -19.28 -6.97 5.60
CA LYS A 3 -19.35 -6.24 6.86
C LYS A 3 -18.66 -4.88 6.68
N PRO A 4 -19.16 -3.81 7.30
CA PRO A 4 -18.56 -2.49 7.15
C PRO A 4 -17.13 -2.49 7.71
N LEU A 5 -16.21 -1.83 6.99
CA LEU A 5 -14.87 -1.58 7.47
C LEU A 5 -14.91 -0.68 8.72
N ARG A 6 -14.18 -1.04 9.76
CA ARG A 6 -14.10 -0.30 11.01
C ARG A 6 -12.69 0.24 11.21
N PHE A 7 -12.60 1.55 11.45
CA PHE A 7 -11.34 2.23 11.70
C PHE A 7 -11.10 2.43 13.19
N ASN A 8 -9.92 2.04 13.64
CA ASN A 8 -9.42 2.35 14.99
C ASN A 8 -8.78 3.75 14.98
N ILE A 9 -9.60 4.77 15.29
CA ILE A 9 -9.16 6.16 15.28
C ILE A 9 -8.09 6.43 16.33
N ALA A 10 -8.17 5.79 17.51
CA ALA A 10 -7.18 5.96 18.57
C ALA A 10 -5.79 5.52 18.09
N LEU A 11 -5.71 4.35 17.46
CA LEU A 11 -4.48 3.84 16.89
C LEU A 11 -3.98 4.70 15.71
N GLY A 12 -4.91 5.19 14.88
CA GLY A 12 -4.59 6.08 13.78
C GLY A 12 -3.88 7.37 14.23
N ARG A 13 -4.24 7.90 15.39
CA ARG A 13 -3.63 9.11 15.98
C ARG A 13 -2.20 8.91 16.50
N THR A 14 -1.78 7.67 16.73
CA THR A 14 -0.41 7.35 17.20
C THR A 14 0.59 7.14 16.06
N LYS A 15 0.14 7.15 14.82
CA LYS A 15 1.03 7.00 13.66
C LYS A 15 2.04 8.14 13.57
N PRO A 16 3.30 7.85 13.23
CA PRO A 16 4.25 8.91 12.89
C PRO A 16 3.79 9.63 11.61
N VAL A 17 3.90 10.95 11.60
CA VAL A 17 3.48 11.79 10.47
C VAL A 17 4.65 12.66 10.03
N ASN A 18 5.64 12.07 9.37
CA ASN A 18 6.82 12.81 8.90
C ASN A 18 6.60 13.51 7.56
N ILE A 19 5.58 13.13 6.80
CA ILE A 19 5.24 13.82 5.54
C ILE A 19 4.80 15.28 5.78
N ARG A 20 4.34 15.59 7.00
CA ARG A 20 3.88 16.92 7.42
C ARG A 20 4.79 17.60 8.44
N ASN A 21 5.70 16.84 9.03
CA ASN A 21 6.62 17.34 10.04
C ASN A 21 8.00 16.72 9.82
N GLU A 22 8.91 17.49 9.25
CA GLU A 22 10.28 17.06 8.92
C GLU A 22 11.15 16.79 10.15
N GLU A 23 10.76 17.27 11.33
CA GLU A 23 11.43 16.96 12.60
C GLU A 23 11.19 15.50 13.04
N VAL A 24 10.11 14.88 12.54
CA VAL A 24 9.82 13.48 12.81
C VAL A 24 10.71 12.60 11.94
N ARG A 25 11.60 11.83 12.58
CA ARG A 25 12.47 10.90 11.87
C ARG A 25 11.68 9.91 11.02
N CYS A 26 12.18 9.64 9.85
CA CYS A 26 11.64 8.61 8.98
C CYS A 26 11.73 7.23 9.64
N PRO A 27 10.61 6.55 9.91
CA PRO A 27 10.63 5.24 10.56
C PRO A 27 11.17 4.12 9.68
N PHE A 28 11.22 4.31 8.36
CA PHE A 28 11.70 3.31 7.40
C PHE A 28 13.18 3.48 7.02
N CYS A 29 13.79 4.64 7.35
CA CYS A 29 15.21 4.88 7.09
C CYS A 29 16.13 4.15 8.07
N ASP A 30 15.69 3.92 9.31
CA ASP A 30 16.45 3.15 10.30
C ASP A 30 16.14 1.65 10.18
N ARG A 31 16.77 1.02 9.19
CA ARG A 31 16.53 -0.39 8.86
C ARG A 31 16.86 -1.35 10.00
N SER A 32 17.77 -0.97 10.91
CA SER A 32 18.13 -1.80 12.06
C SER A 32 17.00 -1.93 13.10
N LYS A 33 16.01 -1.03 13.05
CA LYS A 33 14.83 -1.02 13.93
C LYS A 33 13.58 -1.59 13.29
N LEU A 34 13.67 -2.06 12.05
CA LEU A 34 12.54 -2.74 11.40
C LEU A 34 12.35 -4.11 12.03
N THR A 35 11.11 -4.45 12.32
CA THR A 35 10.69 -5.73 12.88
C THR A 35 9.61 -6.36 12.02
N ASP A 36 9.31 -7.62 12.27
CA ASP A 36 8.24 -8.35 11.61
C ASP A 36 8.38 -8.35 10.06
N ILE A 37 9.64 -8.45 9.62
CA ILE A 37 9.99 -8.54 8.20
C ILE A 37 9.53 -9.91 7.70
N LEU A 38 8.76 -9.89 6.62
CA LEU A 38 8.20 -11.07 5.99
C LEU A 38 9.08 -11.56 4.84
N ASP A 39 9.60 -10.63 4.02
CA ASP A 39 10.51 -10.94 2.92
C ASP A 39 11.27 -9.70 2.44
N THR A 40 12.34 -9.93 1.65
CA THR A 40 13.18 -8.87 1.10
C THR A 40 13.65 -9.19 -0.32
N SER A 41 13.85 -8.15 -1.13
CA SER A 41 14.52 -8.26 -2.43
C SER A 41 15.46 -7.07 -2.63
N GLY A 42 16.75 -7.26 -2.37
CA GLY A 42 17.71 -6.16 -2.32
C GLY A 42 17.34 -5.16 -1.22
N HIS A 43 17.08 -3.92 -1.62
CA HIS A 43 16.65 -2.87 -0.68
C HIS A 43 15.14 -2.83 -0.42
N ILE A 44 14.35 -3.58 -1.20
CA ILE A 44 12.90 -3.65 -1.00
C ILE A 44 12.60 -4.55 0.19
N ILE A 45 11.76 -4.08 1.10
CA ILE A 45 11.43 -4.83 2.33
C ILE A 45 9.92 -4.92 2.47
N TRP A 46 9.40 -6.13 2.65
CA TRP A 46 8.02 -6.39 2.99
C TRP A 46 7.89 -6.77 4.46
N LEU A 47 7.04 -6.09 5.21
CA LEU A 47 6.89 -6.24 6.65
C LEU A 47 5.46 -5.99 7.12
N MET A 48 5.15 -6.44 8.34
CA MET A 48 3.88 -6.13 8.98
C MET A 48 3.74 -4.62 9.28
N ASN A 49 2.56 -4.08 9.06
CA ASN A 49 2.27 -2.69 9.46
C ASN A 49 2.07 -2.63 10.98
N LYS A 50 2.92 -1.85 11.68
CA LYS A 50 2.83 -1.63 13.13
C LYS A 50 1.55 -0.92 13.59
N TYR A 51 0.82 -0.32 12.67
CA TYR A 51 -0.38 0.48 12.95
C TYR A 51 -1.59 -0.09 12.19
N PRO A 52 -2.14 -1.22 12.61
CA PRO A 52 -3.29 -1.85 11.97
C PRO A 52 -4.58 -1.07 12.28
N VAL A 53 -4.80 0.02 11.55
CA VAL A 53 -5.93 0.93 11.79
C VAL A 53 -7.28 0.39 11.32
N LEU A 54 -7.28 -0.66 10.52
CA LEU A 54 -8.49 -1.35 10.06
C LEU A 54 -8.65 -2.65 10.83
N ASP A 55 -9.81 -2.81 11.46
CA ASP A 55 -10.18 -4.06 12.13
C ASP A 55 -10.40 -5.17 11.09
N LYS A 56 -10.15 -6.41 11.48
CA LYS A 56 -10.36 -7.58 10.61
C LYS A 56 -9.55 -7.49 9.31
N THR A 57 -8.29 -7.11 9.43
CA THR A 57 -7.37 -7.04 8.31
C THR A 57 -5.98 -7.58 8.66
N TRP A 58 -5.28 -8.01 7.64
CA TRP A 58 -3.86 -8.35 7.71
C TRP A 58 -3.06 -7.29 6.92
N PRO A 59 -2.64 -6.21 7.58
CA PRO A 59 -2.01 -5.07 6.92
C PRO A 59 -0.49 -5.22 6.87
N THR A 60 0.07 -5.07 5.68
CA THR A 60 1.52 -5.07 5.46
C THR A 60 1.97 -3.83 4.69
N VAL A 61 3.26 -3.57 4.73
CA VAL A 61 3.92 -2.45 4.04
C VAL A 61 5.07 -3.00 3.21
N ILE A 62 5.26 -2.45 2.03
CA ILE A 62 6.46 -2.63 1.20
C ILE A 62 7.23 -1.32 1.21
N ILE A 63 8.40 -1.30 1.81
CA ILE A 63 9.36 -0.20 1.70
C ILE A 63 10.08 -0.37 0.37
N GLU A 64 9.99 0.62 -0.50
CA GLU A 64 10.37 0.50 -1.91
C GLU A 64 11.79 0.94 -2.20
N THR A 65 12.32 1.87 -1.42
CA THR A 65 13.62 2.52 -1.65
C THR A 65 14.51 2.42 -0.42
N GLU A 66 15.78 2.67 -0.60
CA GLU A 66 16.76 2.66 0.50
C GLU A 66 16.65 3.93 1.37
N THR A 67 16.37 5.05 0.73
CA THR A 67 16.23 6.37 1.35
C THR A 67 14.82 6.90 1.16
N ASP A 68 14.43 7.91 1.94
CA ASP A 68 13.14 8.61 1.82
C ASP A 68 13.13 9.70 0.74
N GLU A 69 14.20 9.77 -0.03
CA GLU A 69 14.30 10.63 -1.20
C GLU A 69 13.75 9.93 -2.46
N GLY A 70 13.18 10.72 -3.34
CA GLY A 70 12.62 10.23 -4.60
C GLY A 70 11.17 9.81 -4.49
N GLU A 71 10.62 9.52 -5.63
CA GLU A 71 9.23 9.15 -5.85
C GLU A 71 9.18 8.09 -6.94
N PHE A 72 8.07 7.36 -7.00
CA PHE A 72 7.90 6.33 -8.04
C PHE A 72 8.12 6.90 -9.46
N SER A 73 7.68 8.15 -9.69
CA SER A 73 7.84 8.87 -10.96
C SER A 73 9.28 9.27 -11.28
N THR A 74 10.18 9.31 -10.30
CA THR A 74 11.60 9.67 -10.47
C THR A 74 12.54 8.49 -10.49
N LEU A 75 12.03 7.28 -10.24
CA LEU A 75 12.80 6.04 -10.33
C LEU A 75 13.11 5.70 -11.80
N SER A 76 14.17 4.96 -12.03
CA SER A 76 14.40 4.35 -13.36
C SER A 76 13.30 3.31 -13.64
N ALA A 77 13.02 3.08 -14.92
CA ALA A 77 12.02 2.07 -15.33
C ALA A 77 12.33 0.69 -14.74
N ASP A 78 13.60 0.30 -14.66
CA ASP A 78 14.01 -0.98 -14.07
C ASP A 78 13.76 -1.06 -12.57
N GLN A 79 13.97 0.03 -11.84
CA GLN A 79 13.68 0.08 -10.41
C GLN A 79 12.18 0.01 -10.17
N ALA A 80 11.39 0.80 -10.90
CA ALA A 80 9.93 0.78 -10.83
C ALA A 80 9.37 -0.61 -11.16
N ALA A 81 9.87 -1.26 -12.23
CA ALA A 81 9.47 -2.60 -12.61
C ALA A 81 9.77 -3.64 -11.52
N ARG A 82 10.96 -3.59 -10.89
CA ARG A 82 11.31 -4.50 -9.78
C ARG A 82 10.40 -4.31 -8.57
N ILE A 83 10.09 -3.06 -8.21
CA ILE A 83 9.19 -2.76 -7.09
C ILE A 83 7.78 -3.30 -7.38
N LEU A 84 7.26 -3.03 -8.57
CA LEU A 84 5.94 -3.53 -8.97
C LEU A 84 5.90 -5.05 -9.03
N GLN A 85 6.91 -5.69 -9.62
CA GLN A 85 6.97 -7.15 -9.69
C GLN A 85 6.99 -7.77 -8.30
N PHE A 86 7.85 -7.27 -7.41
CA PHE A 86 7.89 -7.73 -6.02
C PHE A 86 6.53 -7.54 -5.33
N GLY A 87 5.93 -6.36 -5.45
CA GLY A 87 4.61 -6.08 -4.88
C GLY A 87 3.52 -7.01 -5.40
N LEU A 88 3.48 -7.26 -6.71
CA LEU A 88 2.52 -8.18 -7.33
C LEU A 88 2.73 -9.63 -6.87
N ASP A 89 3.97 -10.06 -6.72
CA ASP A 89 4.26 -11.42 -6.23
C ASP A 89 3.79 -11.58 -4.78
N LYS A 90 4.03 -10.59 -3.90
CA LYS A 90 3.55 -10.60 -2.52
C LYS A 90 2.03 -10.46 -2.41
N TRP A 91 1.40 -9.72 -3.30
CA TRP A 91 -0.05 -9.66 -3.40
C TRP A 91 -0.65 -11.01 -3.80
N ARG A 92 -0.07 -11.70 -4.80
CA ARG A 92 -0.49 -13.05 -5.20
C ARG A 92 -0.32 -14.05 -4.06
N GLU A 93 0.86 -14.05 -3.41
CA GLU A 93 1.16 -14.88 -2.24
C GLU A 93 0.11 -14.67 -1.14
N THR A 94 -0.26 -13.42 -0.86
CA THR A 94 -1.28 -13.09 0.14
C THR A 94 -2.66 -13.62 -0.26
N ARG A 95 -3.04 -13.52 -1.53
CA ARG A 95 -4.31 -14.09 -2.04
C ARG A 95 -4.36 -15.61 -1.96
N GLU A 96 -3.26 -16.28 -2.22
CA GLU A 96 -3.16 -17.75 -2.20
C GLU A 96 -3.34 -18.34 -0.79
N ARG A 97 -3.15 -17.56 0.26
CA ARG A 97 -3.44 -17.96 1.65
C ARG A 97 -4.91 -18.31 1.87
N LYS A 98 -5.81 -17.77 1.07
CA LYS A 98 -7.28 -18.01 1.15
C LYS A 98 -7.90 -17.67 2.52
N GLU A 99 -7.23 -16.85 3.30
CA GLU A 99 -7.68 -16.38 4.61
C GLU A 99 -8.53 -15.10 4.49
N PHE A 100 -8.46 -14.44 3.33
CA PHE A 100 -9.07 -13.14 3.09
C PHE A 100 -10.11 -13.22 1.98
N LYS A 101 -11.21 -12.48 2.13
CA LYS A 101 -12.22 -12.34 1.07
C LYS A 101 -11.67 -11.58 -0.13
N SER A 102 -10.88 -10.56 0.15
CA SER A 102 -10.17 -9.80 -0.89
C SER A 102 -8.83 -9.27 -0.37
N VAL A 103 -7.93 -8.92 -1.29
CA VAL A 103 -6.60 -8.40 -0.98
C VAL A 103 -6.34 -7.18 -1.83
N LEU A 104 -6.09 -6.06 -1.17
CA LEU A 104 -5.72 -4.79 -1.81
C LEU A 104 -4.21 -4.67 -1.91
N PHE A 105 -3.74 -4.18 -3.07
CA PHE A 105 -2.38 -3.67 -3.26
C PHE A 105 -2.49 -2.23 -3.75
N PHE A 106 -1.97 -1.28 -2.99
CA PHE A 106 -2.10 0.14 -3.31
C PHE A 106 -0.96 0.97 -2.76
N LYS A 107 -0.82 2.16 -3.30
CA LYS A 107 0.16 3.17 -2.89
C LYS A 107 -0.53 4.51 -2.70
N ASN A 108 -0.32 5.12 -1.53
CA ASN A 108 -0.63 6.53 -1.31
C ASN A 108 0.64 7.35 -1.52
N HIS A 109 0.55 8.36 -2.36
CA HIS A 109 1.67 9.22 -2.68
C HIS A 109 1.35 10.68 -2.42
N GLY A 110 2.32 11.36 -1.78
CA GLY A 110 2.26 12.80 -1.53
C GLY A 110 1.36 13.22 -0.38
N TYR A 111 1.49 14.47 -0.02
CA TYR A 111 0.84 15.09 1.13
C TYR A 111 -0.69 15.01 1.11
N MET A 112 -1.29 15.11 -0.08
CA MET A 112 -2.75 15.15 -0.26
C MET A 112 -3.41 13.78 -0.34
N SER A 113 -2.63 12.70 -0.42
CA SER A 113 -3.16 11.33 -0.56
C SER A 113 -3.63 10.70 0.75
N GLY A 114 -3.47 11.38 1.89
CA GLY A 114 -3.72 10.80 3.21
C GLY A 114 -2.57 9.94 3.74
N GLY A 115 -1.45 9.85 3.04
CA GLY A 115 -0.23 9.20 3.51
C GLY A 115 0.34 9.91 4.75
N SER A 116 0.96 9.15 5.65
CA SER A 116 1.61 9.69 6.87
C SER A 116 3.14 9.68 6.77
N ILE A 117 3.70 8.84 5.95
CA ILE A 117 5.15 8.64 5.80
C ILE A 117 5.59 9.11 4.41
N ARG A 118 6.67 9.91 4.39
CA ARG A 118 7.26 10.44 3.16
C ARG A 118 7.99 9.37 2.36
N HIS A 119 8.68 8.46 3.05
CA HIS A 119 9.45 7.39 2.42
C HIS A 119 8.59 6.59 1.44
N PRO A 120 9.03 6.39 0.19
CA PRO A 120 8.30 5.63 -0.81
C PRO A 120 7.93 4.23 -0.31
N HIS A 121 6.63 3.96 -0.26
CA HIS A 121 6.10 2.68 0.19
C HIS A 121 4.75 2.40 -0.46
N SER A 122 4.43 1.14 -0.55
CA SER A 122 3.10 0.63 -0.89
C SER A 122 2.57 -0.29 0.21
N GLN A 123 1.34 -0.71 0.10
CA GLN A 123 0.68 -1.53 1.10
C GLN A 123 -0.05 -2.70 0.46
N ILE A 124 0.00 -3.85 1.15
CA ILE A 124 -0.86 -4.99 0.85
C ILE A 124 -1.70 -5.25 2.08
N ILE A 125 -3.02 -5.25 1.92
CA ILE A 125 -3.97 -5.48 3.01
C ILE A 125 -4.90 -6.63 2.64
N GLY A 126 -4.84 -7.71 3.40
CA GLY A 126 -5.85 -8.76 3.37
C GLY A 126 -7.09 -8.34 4.17
N LEU A 127 -8.28 -8.45 3.58
CA LEU A 127 -9.57 -8.10 4.17
C LEU A 127 -10.32 -9.39 4.51
N GLU A 128 -10.53 -9.67 5.81
CA GLU A 128 -11.15 -10.91 6.27
C GLU A 128 -12.66 -10.97 5.97
N ASP A 129 -13.35 -9.86 6.20
CA ASP A 129 -14.82 -9.79 6.18
C ASP A 129 -15.38 -8.92 5.05
N TYR A 130 -14.52 -8.36 4.18
CA TYR A 130 -14.91 -7.43 3.13
C TYR A 130 -14.36 -7.84 1.77
N ASP A 131 -15.24 -7.97 0.78
CA ASP A 131 -14.87 -8.18 -0.63
C ASP A 131 -15.16 -6.91 -1.44
N TYR A 132 -14.12 -6.17 -1.77
CA TYR A 132 -14.27 -4.94 -2.53
C TYR A 132 -14.81 -5.16 -3.96
N HIS A 133 -14.73 -6.39 -4.49
CA HIS A 133 -15.30 -6.69 -5.81
C HIS A 133 -16.83 -6.57 -5.82
N GLU A 134 -17.50 -6.76 -4.67
CA GLU A 134 -18.95 -6.56 -4.56
C GLU A 134 -19.35 -5.09 -4.81
N ASP A 135 -18.42 -4.14 -4.65
CA ASP A 135 -18.68 -2.71 -4.82
C ASP A 135 -18.30 -2.20 -6.22
N ILE A 136 -17.62 -3.02 -7.03
CA ILE A 136 -17.23 -2.67 -8.40
C ILE A 136 -18.37 -3.08 -9.32
N THR A 137 -19.08 -2.10 -9.84
CA THR A 137 -20.21 -2.29 -10.75
C THR A 137 -19.91 -1.66 -12.12
N ALA A 138 -20.66 -2.05 -13.15
CA ALA A 138 -20.55 -1.41 -14.47
C ALA A 138 -20.77 0.11 -14.38
N GLN A 139 -21.67 0.54 -13.49
CA GLN A 139 -21.96 1.96 -13.28
C GLN A 139 -20.74 2.76 -12.76
N ASN A 140 -19.83 2.14 -11.99
CA ASN A 140 -18.60 2.80 -11.54
C ASN A 140 -17.63 3.11 -12.70
N MET A 141 -17.84 2.46 -13.86
CA MET A 141 -17.04 2.65 -15.07
C MET A 141 -17.75 3.54 -16.10
N GLU A 142 -18.95 4.04 -15.80
CA GLU A 142 -19.65 4.97 -16.67
C GLU A 142 -19.08 6.37 -16.52
N GLY A 143 -18.88 7.04 -17.64
CA GLY A 143 -18.35 8.40 -17.68
C GLY A 143 -18.31 8.95 -19.11
N TRP A 144 -17.83 10.17 -19.24
CA TRP A 144 -17.59 10.78 -20.55
C TRP A 144 -16.35 10.16 -21.17
N LEU A 145 -16.48 9.61 -22.38
CA LEU A 145 -15.31 9.13 -23.11
C LEU A 145 -14.46 10.31 -23.58
N LEU A 146 -13.26 10.42 -23.04
CA LEU A 146 -12.28 11.46 -23.39
C LEU A 146 -11.27 10.95 -24.42
N HIS A 147 -10.88 9.69 -24.31
CA HIS A 147 -9.91 9.04 -25.18
C HIS A 147 -10.13 7.54 -25.20
N GLU A 148 -9.92 6.93 -26.38
CA GLU A 148 -9.92 5.46 -26.53
C GLU A 148 -8.90 5.07 -27.59
N ASP A 149 -8.07 4.09 -27.29
CA ASP A 149 -7.22 3.37 -28.21
C ASP A 149 -7.37 1.85 -27.98
N GLN A 150 -6.48 1.02 -28.53
CA GLN A 150 -6.60 -0.43 -28.41
C GLN A 150 -6.28 -0.95 -27.00
N ASP A 151 -5.61 -0.18 -26.14
CA ASP A 151 -5.12 -0.60 -24.82
C ASP A 151 -5.77 0.17 -23.68
N VAL A 152 -6.26 1.40 -23.91
CA VAL A 152 -6.73 2.32 -22.88
C VAL A 152 -8.03 3.01 -23.28
N ARG A 153 -8.95 3.08 -22.32
CA ARG A 153 -10.17 3.88 -22.39
C ARG A 153 -10.25 4.81 -21.19
N ILE A 154 -10.33 6.12 -21.41
CA ILE A 154 -10.39 7.18 -20.39
C ILE A 154 -11.68 7.96 -20.50
#